data_aa70b4ab4428e2c77ba9d77da0d45347
#
_entry.id   aa70b4ab4428e2c77ba9d77da0d45347
#
_cell.length_a   1.000
_cell.length_b   1.000
_cell.length_c   1.000
_cell.angle_alpha   90.00
_cell.angle_beta   90.00
_cell.angle_gamma   90.00
#
_symmetry.space_group_name_H-M   'P 1'
#
loop_
_entity.id
_entity.type
_entity.pdbx_description
1 polymer ?
#
loop_
_entity_poly.entity_id
_entity_poly.type
_entity_poly.pdbx_seq_one_letter_code
_entity_poly.pdbx_strand_id
1 'polypeptide(L)'
;MYIEAGILINASLLGVMTSFLVVTSPTVFKTLDAANSKNFLRFIFPRLFNFCFLISTLMFLIFALAGFFFGMVVGIGIAISFLINTYFLTPRINKMRDLTLTGHAESEKHFKKLHFASVLLYVLSMVFIVSIFIVYYSR
;
A
#
# COMPACT_ATOMS: atom_id res chain seq x y z
N MET A 1 6.67 -25.70 7.38
CA MET A 1 5.24 -25.56 6.97
C MET A 1 4.70 -24.14 7.21
N TYR A 2 4.62 -23.61 8.45
CA TYR A 2 4.06 -22.25 8.66
C TYR A 2 4.92 -21.14 8.06
N ILE A 3 6.24 -21.24 8.14
CA ILE A 3 7.12 -20.20 7.60
C ILE A 3 7.03 -20.11 6.07
N GLU A 4 6.96 -21.24 5.37
CA GLU A 4 6.78 -21.27 3.92
C GLU A 4 5.42 -20.69 3.51
N ALA A 5 4.36 -20.98 4.28
CA ALA A 5 3.06 -20.36 4.07
C ALA A 5 3.13 -18.84 4.24
N GLY A 6 3.84 -18.35 5.27
CA GLY A 6 4.10 -16.92 5.45
C GLY A 6 4.85 -16.29 4.29
N ILE A 7 5.87 -16.98 3.77
CA ILE A 7 6.64 -16.53 2.58
C ILE A 7 5.76 -16.49 1.33
N LEU A 8 4.87 -17.46 1.13
CA LEU A 8 3.94 -17.46 0.01
C LEU A 8 2.95 -16.27 0.08
N ILE A 9 2.43 -15.97 1.28
CA ILE A 9 1.56 -14.81 1.51
C ILE A 9 2.34 -13.51 1.25
N ASN A 10 3.60 -13.43 1.71
CA ASN A 10 4.49 -12.31 1.45
C ASN A 10 4.71 -12.08 -0.06
N ALA A 11 4.94 -13.16 -0.82
CA ALA A 11 5.08 -13.11 -2.27
C ALA A 11 3.78 -12.63 -2.95
N SER A 12 2.63 -13.12 -2.47
CA SER A 12 1.31 -12.71 -2.99
C SER A 12 1.06 -11.23 -2.75
N LEU A 13 1.39 -10.70 -1.57
CA LEU A 13 1.28 -9.29 -1.26
C LEU A 13 2.16 -8.43 -2.18
N LEU A 14 3.42 -8.83 -2.38
CA LEU A 14 4.32 -8.16 -3.31
C LEU A 14 3.78 -8.17 -4.74
N GLY A 15 3.22 -9.30 -5.19
CA GLY A 15 2.61 -9.45 -6.50
C GLY A 15 1.43 -8.49 -6.71
N VAL A 16 0.53 -8.39 -5.73
CA VAL A 16 -0.61 -7.45 -5.76
C VAL A 16 -0.13 -6.00 -5.85
N MET A 17 0.83 -5.62 -5.02
CA MET A 17 1.38 -4.26 -4.98
C MET A 17 2.08 -3.91 -6.30
N THR A 18 2.92 -4.82 -6.81
CA THR A 18 3.63 -4.62 -8.07
C THR A 18 2.67 -4.54 -9.26
N SER A 19 1.68 -5.43 -9.31
CA SER A 19 0.65 -5.41 -10.37
C SER A 19 -0.12 -4.10 -10.40
N PHE A 20 -0.49 -3.56 -9.25
CA PHE A 20 -1.14 -2.26 -9.20
C PHE A 20 -0.23 -1.14 -9.74
N LEU A 21 1.04 -1.12 -9.32
CA LEU A 21 1.99 -0.07 -9.71
C LEU A 21 2.35 -0.12 -11.21
N VAL A 22 2.61 -1.33 -11.73
CA VAL A 22 3.17 -1.53 -13.09
C VAL A 22 2.09 -1.71 -14.15
N VAL A 23 0.95 -2.28 -13.78
CA VAL A 23 -0.13 -2.59 -14.72
C VAL A 23 -1.32 -1.65 -14.55
N THR A 24 -1.94 -1.66 -13.37
CA THR A 24 -3.21 -0.95 -13.15
C THR A 24 -3.05 0.56 -13.29
N SER A 25 -2.10 1.16 -12.57
CA SER A 25 -1.91 2.62 -12.55
C SER A 25 -1.59 3.19 -13.93
N PRO A 26 -0.61 2.67 -14.70
CA PRO A 26 -0.34 3.17 -16.05
C PRO A 26 -1.51 2.98 -17.02
N THR A 27 -2.23 1.86 -16.90
CA THR A 27 -3.40 1.58 -17.77
C THR A 27 -4.50 2.60 -17.53
N VAL A 28 -4.81 2.90 -16.27
CA VAL A 28 -5.82 3.91 -15.91
C VAL A 28 -5.51 5.26 -16.55
N PHE A 29 -4.26 5.73 -16.44
CA PHE A 29 -3.85 7.02 -16.99
C PHE A 29 -3.78 7.05 -18.53
N LYS A 30 -3.65 5.89 -19.18
CA LYS A 30 -3.64 5.81 -20.65
C LYS A 30 -5.04 5.68 -21.25
N THR A 31 -5.99 5.07 -20.52
CA THR A 31 -7.29 4.70 -21.08
C THR A 31 -8.44 5.58 -20.62
N LEU A 32 -8.29 6.25 -19.49
CA LEU A 32 -9.32 7.11 -18.91
C LEU A 32 -8.91 8.58 -19.00
N ASP A 33 -9.90 9.45 -19.25
CA ASP A 33 -9.70 10.89 -19.13
C ASP A 33 -9.40 11.32 -17.68
N ALA A 34 -9.01 12.57 -17.49
CA ALA A 34 -8.59 13.08 -16.17
C ALA A 34 -9.68 12.99 -15.10
N ALA A 35 -10.96 13.16 -15.46
CA ALA A 35 -12.07 13.10 -14.50
C ALA A 35 -12.36 11.66 -14.09
N ASN A 36 -12.43 10.74 -15.05
CA ASN A 36 -12.67 9.32 -14.81
C ASN A 36 -11.50 8.64 -14.10
N SER A 37 -10.25 8.99 -14.45
CA SER A 37 -9.05 8.52 -13.74
C SER A 37 -9.08 8.91 -12.25
N LYS A 38 -9.42 10.17 -11.94
CA LYS A 38 -9.54 10.64 -10.55
C LYS A 38 -10.62 9.90 -9.79
N ASN A 39 -11.79 9.69 -10.39
CA ASN A 39 -12.87 8.93 -9.79
C ASN A 39 -12.46 7.47 -9.53
N PHE A 40 -11.89 6.80 -10.53
CA PHE A 40 -11.42 5.43 -10.37
C PHE A 40 -10.44 5.30 -9.21
N LEU A 41 -9.41 6.16 -9.16
CA LEU A 41 -8.39 6.12 -8.11
C LEU A 41 -8.97 6.41 -6.71
N ARG A 42 -9.96 7.30 -6.60
CA ARG A 42 -10.66 7.59 -5.35
C ARG A 42 -11.33 6.35 -4.74
N PHE A 43 -11.86 5.46 -5.57
CA PHE A 43 -12.54 4.25 -5.13
C PHE A 43 -11.61 3.05 -4.98
N ILE A 44 -10.59 2.92 -5.83
CA ILE A 44 -9.72 1.75 -5.81
C ILE A 44 -8.71 1.80 -4.64
N PHE A 45 -8.14 2.96 -4.32
CA PHE A 45 -7.11 3.05 -3.29
C PHE A 45 -7.57 2.58 -1.90
N PRO A 46 -8.72 3.00 -1.35
CA PRO A 46 -9.18 2.49 -0.06
C PRO A 46 -9.39 0.97 -0.07
N ARG A 47 -9.91 0.42 -1.18
CA ARG A 47 -10.12 -1.02 -1.33
C ARG A 47 -8.81 -1.79 -1.43
N LEU A 48 -7.86 -1.30 -2.24
CA LEU A 48 -6.54 -1.88 -2.37
C LEU A 48 -5.79 -1.89 -1.03
N PHE A 49 -5.77 -0.77 -0.32
CA PHE A 49 -5.07 -0.66 0.96
C PHE A 49 -5.72 -1.52 2.05
N ASN A 50 -7.05 -1.61 2.10
CA ASN A 50 -7.74 -2.54 2.99
C ASN A 50 -7.42 -4.00 2.64
N PHE A 51 -7.39 -4.35 1.38
CA PHE A 51 -7.01 -5.69 0.94
C PHE A 51 -5.56 -6.02 1.34
N CYS A 52 -4.62 -5.11 1.09
CA CYS A 52 -3.23 -5.25 1.51
C CYS A 52 -3.09 -5.32 3.04
N PHE A 53 -3.90 -4.56 3.79
CA PHE A 53 -3.98 -4.64 5.26
C PHE A 53 -4.38 -6.05 5.73
N LEU A 54 -5.42 -6.62 5.13
CA LEU A 54 -5.87 -7.98 5.48
C LEU A 54 -4.79 -9.03 5.19
N ILE A 55 -4.15 -8.95 4.02
CA ILE A 55 -3.06 -9.89 3.65
C ILE A 55 -1.86 -9.72 4.59
N SER A 56 -1.44 -8.50 4.91
CA SER A 56 -0.31 -8.25 5.81
C SER A 56 -0.62 -8.66 7.27
N THR A 57 -1.87 -8.53 7.70
CA THR A 57 -2.32 -9.03 9.00
C THR A 57 -2.26 -10.56 9.05
N LEU A 58 -2.74 -11.24 8.00
CA LEU A 58 -2.63 -12.69 7.88
C LEU A 58 -1.17 -13.14 7.87
N MET A 59 -0.31 -12.45 7.12
CA MET A 59 1.13 -12.69 7.08
C MET A 59 1.77 -12.55 8.47
N PHE A 60 1.44 -11.48 9.20
CA PHE A 60 1.88 -11.29 10.58
C PHE A 60 1.51 -12.47 11.47
N LEU A 61 0.23 -12.91 11.44
CA LEU A 61 -0.26 -14.03 12.25
C LEU A 61 0.47 -15.35 11.92
N ILE A 62 0.67 -15.63 10.66
CA ILE A 62 1.38 -16.85 10.22
C ILE A 62 2.85 -16.81 10.65
N PHE A 63 3.55 -15.68 10.52
CA PHE A 63 4.92 -15.55 10.99
C PHE A 63 5.03 -15.59 12.52
N ALA A 64 4.04 -15.11 13.26
CA ALA A 64 3.95 -15.26 14.71
C ALA A 64 3.83 -16.73 15.10
N LEU A 65 2.94 -17.50 14.46
CA LEU A 65 2.82 -18.95 14.67
C LEU A 65 4.08 -19.72 14.27
N ALA A 66 4.81 -19.25 13.27
CA ALA A 66 6.07 -19.84 12.81
C ALA A 66 7.27 -19.51 13.70
N GLY A 67 7.14 -18.60 14.68
CA GLY A 67 8.26 -18.08 15.46
C GLY A 67 9.27 -17.24 14.66
N PHE A 68 8.87 -16.75 13.47
CA PHE A 68 9.73 -15.94 12.63
C PHE A 68 9.61 -14.45 13.01
N PHE A 69 10.35 -14.06 14.07
CA PHE A 69 10.27 -12.73 14.68
C PHE A 69 10.43 -11.57 13.68
N PHE A 70 11.42 -11.64 12.78
CA PHE A 70 11.62 -10.59 11.79
C PHE A 70 10.41 -10.41 10.88
N GLY A 71 9.88 -11.51 10.32
CA GLY A 71 8.68 -11.48 9.48
C GLY A 71 7.45 -10.98 10.23
N MET A 72 7.32 -11.33 11.52
CA MET A 72 6.26 -10.83 12.38
C MET A 72 6.32 -9.30 12.55
N VAL A 73 7.49 -8.75 12.92
CA VAL A 73 7.67 -7.30 13.12
C VAL A 73 7.42 -6.53 11.82
N VAL A 74 7.95 -7.01 10.71
CA VAL A 74 7.72 -6.40 9.40
C VAL A 74 6.25 -6.49 8.99
N GLY A 75 5.60 -7.63 9.18
CA GLY A 75 4.19 -7.85 8.85
C GLY A 75 3.26 -6.87 9.56
N ILE A 76 3.44 -6.69 10.89
CA ILE A 76 2.64 -5.72 11.65
C ILE A 76 2.92 -4.28 11.21
N GLY A 77 4.18 -3.94 10.93
CA GLY A 77 4.57 -2.63 10.43
C GLY A 77 3.91 -2.29 9.09
N ILE A 78 3.86 -3.24 8.17
CA ILE A 78 3.17 -3.10 6.87
C ILE A 78 1.65 -2.96 7.08
N ALA A 79 1.04 -3.75 7.97
CA ALA A 79 -0.38 -3.64 8.28
C ALA A 79 -0.74 -2.24 8.82
N ILE A 80 0.06 -1.71 9.75
CA ILE A 80 -0.12 -0.35 10.28
C ILE A 80 0.05 0.70 9.16
N SER A 81 1.03 0.53 8.28
CA SER A 81 1.24 1.41 7.13
C SER A 81 0.00 1.50 6.23
N PHE A 82 -0.65 0.37 5.93
CA PHE A 82 -1.88 0.35 5.15
C PHE A 82 -3.09 0.94 5.89
N LEU A 83 -3.18 0.76 7.22
CA LEU A 83 -4.20 1.46 8.02
C LEU A 83 -4.04 2.97 7.96
N ILE A 84 -2.81 3.47 8.10
CA ILE A 84 -2.50 4.90 7.98
C ILE A 84 -2.88 5.41 6.58
N ASN A 85 -2.51 4.68 5.53
CA ASN A 85 -2.89 5.03 4.16
C ASN A 85 -4.41 5.09 3.97
N THR A 86 -5.16 4.09 4.45
CA THR A 86 -6.60 3.99 4.25
C THR A 86 -7.37 5.05 5.01
N TYR A 87 -7.12 5.19 6.32
CA TYR A 87 -7.99 5.95 7.22
C TYR A 87 -7.50 7.37 7.51
N PHE A 88 -6.21 7.65 7.29
CA PHE A 88 -5.65 8.98 7.55
C PHE A 88 -5.25 9.71 6.28
N LEU A 89 -4.45 9.08 5.40
CA LEU A 89 -3.91 9.77 4.23
C LEU A 89 -4.93 9.88 3.10
N THR A 90 -5.59 8.79 2.72
CA THR A 90 -6.52 8.80 1.58
C THR A 90 -7.68 9.79 1.74
N PRO A 91 -8.39 9.89 2.88
CA PRO A 91 -9.44 10.90 3.06
C PRO A 91 -8.92 12.33 2.95
N ARG A 92 -7.73 12.60 3.53
CA ARG A 92 -7.11 13.92 3.46
C ARG A 92 -6.63 14.28 2.06
N ILE A 93 -6.05 13.32 1.34
CA ILE A 93 -5.65 13.49 -0.07
C ILE A 93 -6.87 13.85 -0.91
N ASN A 94 -7.98 13.13 -0.76
CA ASN A 94 -9.22 13.39 -1.49
C ASN A 94 -9.78 14.78 -1.16
N LYS A 95 -9.80 15.15 0.13
CA LYS A 95 -10.25 16.49 0.56
C LYS A 95 -9.39 17.60 -0.03
N MET A 96 -8.05 17.48 0.00
CA MET A 96 -7.16 18.49 -0.57
C MET A 96 -7.30 18.58 -2.08
N ARG A 97 -7.51 17.47 -2.76
CA ARG A 97 -7.80 17.45 -4.21
C ARG A 97 -9.08 18.21 -4.54
N ASP A 98 -10.15 17.98 -3.78
CA ASP A 98 -11.44 18.66 -4.00
C ASP A 98 -11.30 20.18 -3.79
N LEU A 99 -10.58 20.62 -2.76
CA LEU A 99 -10.28 22.03 -2.50
C LEU A 99 -9.43 22.67 -3.60
N THR A 100 -8.47 21.94 -4.17
CA THR A 100 -7.66 22.42 -5.31
C THR A 100 -8.54 22.69 -6.52
N LEU A 101 -9.53 21.85 -6.79
CA LEU A 101 -10.46 22.02 -7.91
C LEU A 101 -11.36 23.24 -7.74
N THR A 102 -11.59 23.71 -6.51
CA THR A 102 -12.36 24.93 -6.20
C THR A 102 -11.50 26.21 -6.13
N GLY A 103 -10.24 26.14 -6.53
CA GLY A 103 -9.37 27.32 -6.70
C GLY A 103 -8.53 27.70 -5.45
N HIS A 104 -8.46 26.85 -4.42
CA HIS A 104 -7.61 27.08 -3.26
C HIS A 104 -6.15 26.67 -3.53
N ALA A 105 -5.29 27.61 -3.94
CA ALA A 105 -3.91 27.35 -4.32
C ALA A 105 -3.05 26.66 -3.25
N GLU A 106 -3.24 26.96 -1.97
CA GLU A 106 -2.53 26.31 -0.87
C GLU A 106 -2.84 24.80 -0.74
N SER A 107 -4.04 24.40 -1.16
CA SER A 107 -4.48 22.99 -1.10
C SER A 107 -3.67 22.10 -2.03
N GLU A 108 -3.15 22.62 -3.14
CA GLU A 108 -2.29 21.85 -4.06
C GLU A 108 -0.98 21.44 -3.41
N LYS A 109 -0.34 22.32 -2.64
CA LYS A 109 0.88 22.01 -1.90
C LYS A 109 0.65 20.93 -0.84
N HIS A 110 -0.45 21.03 -0.12
CA HIS A 110 -0.83 20.02 0.88
C HIS A 110 -1.19 18.67 0.22
N PHE A 111 -1.91 18.68 -0.88
CA PHE A 111 -2.19 17.49 -1.68
C PHE A 111 -0.89 16.77 -2.09
N LYS A 112 0.07 17.50 -2.68
CA LYS A 112 1.36 16.91 -3.11
C LYS A 112 2.12 16.27 -1.96
N LYS A 113 2.16 16.91 -0.78
CA LYS A 113 2.83 16.38 0.41
C LYS A 113 2.17 15.09 0.92
N LEU A 114 0.84 15.08 1.06
CA LEU A 114 0.09 13.92 1.53
C LEU A 114 0.18 12.76 0.54
N HIS A 115 0.06 13.06 -0.75
CA HIS A 115 0.22 12.05 -1.79
C HIS A 115 1.63 11.44 -1.79
N PHE A 116 2.67 12.26 -1.69
CA PHE A 116 4.05 11.79 -1.55
C PHE A 116 4.22 10.89 -0.31
N ALA A 117 3.68 11.26 0.84
CA ALA A 117 3.73 10.44 2.05
C ALA A 117 3.05 9.08 1.86
N SER A 118 1.88 9.06 1.19
CA SER A 118 1.16 7.82 0.87
C SER A 118 1.97 6.91 -0.06
N VAL A 119 2.56 7.47 -1.12
CA VAL A 119 3.41 6.72 -2.06
C VAL A 119 4.68 6.21 -1.37
N LEU A 120 5.30 7.03 -0.53
CA LEU A 120 6.50 6.64 0.22
C LEU A 120 6.22 5.46 1.14
N LEU A 121 5.11 5.48 1.90
CA LEU A 121 4.71 4.34 2.74
C LEU A 121 4.46 3.08 1.92
N TYR A 122 3.85 3.23 0.74
CA TYR A 122 3.62 2.11 -0.17
C TYR A 122 4.94 1.48 -0.66
N VAL A 123 5.87 2.30 -1.14
CA VAL A 123 7.17 1.85 -1.64
C VAL A 123 8.03 1.26 -0.51
N LEU A 124 8.06 1.89 0.66
CA LEU A 124 8.75 1.34 1.84
C LEU A 124 8.19 -0.02 2.24
N SER A 125 6.86 -0.20 2.18
CA SER A 125 6.24 -1.51 2.43
C SER A 125 6.75 -2.56 1.44
N MET A 126 6.91 -2.24 0.15
CA MET A 126 7.49 -3.17 -0.84
C MET A 126 8.94 -3.52 -0.51
N VAL A 127 9.76 -2.54 -0.11
CA VAL A 127 11.15 -2.78 0.31
C VAL A 127 11.21 -3.72 1.53
N PHE A 128 10.34 -3.51 2.52
CA PHE A 128 10.26 -4.38 3.70
C PHE A 128 9.77 -5.80 3.34
N ILE A 129 8.83 -5.95 2.42
CA ILE A 129 8.40 -7.25 1.89
C ILE A 129 9.59 -8.00 1.26
N VAL A 130 10.40 -7.30 0.46
CA VAL A 130 11.60 -7.90 -0.15
C VAL A 130 12.63 -8.28 0.91
N SER A 131 12.81 -7.48 1.97
CA SER A 131 13.73 -7.80 3.06
C SER A 131 13.39 -9.10 3.79
N ILE A 132 12.11 -9.48 3.87
CA ILE A 132 11.69 -10.78 4.43
C ILE A 132 12.30 -11.95 3.65
N PHE A 133 12.29 -11.88 2.30
CA PHE A 133 12.92 -12.91 1.47
C PHE A 133 14.42 -12.99 1.71
N ILE A 134 15.09 -11.83 1.75
CA ILE A 134 16.54 -11.77 1.97
C ILE A 134 16.89 -12.46 3.32
N VAL A 135 16.19 -12.08 4.39
CA VAL A 135 16.44 -12.65 5.72
C VAL A 135 16.06 -14.14 5.79
N TYR A 136 15.02 -14.56 5.10
CA TYR A 136 14.62 -15.96 5.06
C TYR A 136 15.65 -16.85 4.35
N TYR A 137 16.15 -16.42 3.20
CA TYR A 137 17.11 -17.21 2.41
C TYR A 137 18.58 -17.08 2.87
N SER A 138 18.88 -16.12 3.75
CA SER A 138 20.23 -15.98 4.36
C SER A 138 20.43 -16.80 5.62
N ARG A 139 19.42 -17.52 6.10
CA ARG A 139 19.49 -18.43 7.27
C ARG A 139 19.99 -19.81 6.88
#